data_30ac4b2cb4ae6acf193410a4e053ea95
#
_entry.id   30ac4b2cb4ae6acf193410a4e053ea95
#
_cell.length_a   1.000
_cell.length_b   1.000
_cell.length_c   1.000
_cell.angle_alpha   90.00
_cell.angle_beta   90.00
_cell.angle_gamma   90.00
#
_symmetry.space_group_name_H-M   'P 1'
#
loop_
_entity.id
_entity.type
_entity.pdbx_description
1 polymer ?
#
loop_
_entity_poly.entity_id
_entity_poly.type
_entity_poly.pdbx_seq_one_letter_code
_entity_poly.pdbx_strand_id
1 'polypeptide(L)'
;MTMIDNYNRLRKTAWSGIWGKRLLSELQYLLELSRAKEGKHDEVLASAIQKLDSYVSENGCITKEICTELEKELSFLAPAAKELTVLLIAHAHIDMNWMWGFNETVSLAVSTFETMLKLMEEYPQFKFSQSQASVYKIVEEYAPYLLPVIRQRIKEGRWEVTPSTWVENDK
;
A
#
# COMPACT_ATOMS: atom_id res chain seq x y z
N MET A 1 8.62 11.34 -29.35
CA MET A 1 8.70 10.62 -28.08
C MET A 1 7.30 10.67 -27.48
N THR A 2 6.75 9.55 -27.06
CA THR A 2 5.38 9.52 -26.49
C THR A 2 5.39 10.09 -25.06
N MET A 3 4.20 10.45 -24.54
CA MET A 3 4.02 10.87 -23.15
C MET A 3 4.59 9.81 -22.18
N ILE A 4 4.33 8.55 -22.45
CA ILE A 4 4.81 7.43 -21.61
C ILE A 4 6.34 7.28 -21.69
N ASP A 5 6.95 7.50 -22.85
CA ASP A 5 8.41 7.47 -22.99
C ASP A 5 9.07 8.57 -22.13
N ASN A 6 8.51 9.77 -22.15
CA ASN A 6 8.98 10.89 -21.33
C ASN A 6 8.83 10.59 -19.83
N TYR A 7 7.67 10.08 -19.41
CA TYR A 7 7.46 9.66 -18.02
C TYR A 7 8.46 8.57 -17.58
N ASN A 8 8.67 7.54 -18.40
CA ASN A 8 9.60 6.46 -18.10
C ASN A 8 11.07 6.95 -17.99
N ARG A 9 11.44 7.93 -18.80
CA ARG A 9 12.75 8.59 -18.72
C ARG A 9 12.88 9.35 -17.40
N LEU A 10 11.92 10.20 -17.05
CA LEU A 10 11.88 10.94 -15.79
C LEU A 10 11.96 9.99 -14.56
N ARG A 11 11.25 8.89 -14.60
CA ARG A 11 11.28 7.89 -13.54
C ARG A 11 12.67 7.29 -13.35
N LYS A 12 13.45 7.10 -14.41
CA LYS A 12 14.82 6.58 -14.34
C LYS A 12 15.83 7.62 -13.85
N THR A 13 15.63 8.88 -14.19
CA THR A 13 16.62 9.95 -13.96
C THR A 13 16.32 10.84 -12.76
N ALA A 14 15.05 11.06 -12.44
CA ALA A 14 14.61 12.03 -11.43
C ALA A 14 13.81 11.41 -10.26
N TRP A 15 13.76 10.08 -10.14
CA TRP A 15 13.07 9.37 -9.04
C TRP A 15 13.73 9.59 -7.67
N SER A 16 14.95 10.09 -7.61
CA SER A 16 15.67 10.34 -6.38
C SER A 16 15.08 11.51 -5.59
N GLY A 17 15.08 11.38 -4.25
CA GLY A 17 14.54 12.40 -3.36
C GLY A 17 13.02 12.32 -3.15
N ILE A 18 12.56 12.99 -2.09
CA ILE A 18 11.16 12.92 -1.65
C ILE A 18 10.18 13.51 -2.65
N TRP A 19 10.55 14.65 -3.27
CA TRP A 19 9.70 15.36 -4.23
C TRP A 19 9.57 14.61 -5.55
N GLY A 20 10.67 14.01 -6.02
CA GLY A 20 10.66 13.16 -7.21
C GLY A 20 9.77 11.94 -7.02
N LYS A 21 9.94 11.22 -5.91
CA LYS A 21 9.10 10.06 -5.58
C LYS A 21 7.63 10.43 -5.49
N ARG A 22 7.31 11.53 -4.81
CA ARG A 22 5.95 12.02 -4.64
C ARG A 22 5.31 12.33 -5.99
N LEU A 23 5.86 13.28 -6.73
CA LEU A 23 5.28 13.75 -7.99
C LEU A 23 5.18 12.65 -9.04
N LEU A 24 6.23 11.81 -9.19
CA LEU A 24 6.21 10.73 -10.16
C LEU A 24 5.22 9.62 -9.79
N SER A 25 4.97 9.37 -8.50
CA SER A 25 3.90 8.45 -8.07
C SER A 25 2.51 9.01 -8.36
N GLU A 26 2.29 10.29 -8.13
CA GLU A 26 1.03 10.97 -8.46
C GLU A 26 0.76 10.95 -9.97
N LEU A 27 1.76 11.28 -10.78
CA LEU A 27 1.66 11.20 -12.25
C LEU A 27 1.40 9.77 -12.73
N GLN A 28 2.04 8.76 -12.12
CA GLN A 28 1.76 7.36 -12.44
C GLN A 28 0.30 7.02 -12.21
N TYR A 29 -0.23 7.39 -11.05
CA TYR A 29 -1.63 7.16 -10.72
C TYR A 29 -2.57 7.85 -11.72
N LEU A 30 -2.30 9.11 -12.07
CA LEU A 30 -3.12 9.85 -13.03
C LEU A 30 -3.04 9.28 -14.45
N LEU A 31 -1.88 8.75 -14.86
CA LEU A 31 -1.74 8.04 -16.14
C LEU A 31 -2.59 6.77 -16.19
N GLU A 32 -2.58 5.97 -15.13
CA GLU A 32 -3.43 4.77 -15.04
C GLU A 32 -4.92 5.14 -14.97
N LEU A 33 -5.25 6.22 -14.25
CA LEU A 33 -6.62 6.74 -14.21
C LEU A 33 -7.09 7.19 -15.60
N SER A 34 -6.25 7.93 -16.34
CA SER A 34 -6.57 8.36 -17.71
C SER A 34 -6.77 7.16 -18.62
N ARG A 35 -5.87 6.17 -18.53
CA ARG A 35 -5.99 4.91 -19.26
C ARG A 35 -7.30 4.17 -18.97
N ALA A 36 -7.70 4.08 -17.70
CA ALA A 36 -8.97 3.47 -17.30
C ALA A 36 -10.20 4.24 -17.78
N LYS A 37 -10.04 5.55 -18.11
CA LYS A 37 -11.05 6.45 -18.65
C LYS A 37 -10.82 6.74 -20.16
N GLU A 38 -10.27 5.77 -20.90
CA GLU A 38 -10.08 5.82 -22.36
C GLU A 38 -9.25 7.04 -22.85
N GLY A 39 -8.25 7.46 -22.07
CA GLY A 39 -7.36 8.57 -22.41
C GLY A 39 -7.95 9.96 -22.15
N LYS A 40 -9.03 10.08 -21.41
CA LYS A 40 -9.76 11.34 -21.15
C LYS A 40 -8.86 12.48 -20.65
N HIS A 41 -7.75 12.18 -20.01
CA HIS A 41 -6.86 13.16 -19.38
C HIS A 41 -5.46 13.22 -20.05
N ASP A 42 -5.28 12.52 -21.17
CA ASP A 42 -3.95 12.37 -21.80
C ASP A 42 -3.32 13.70 -22.23
N GLU A 43 -4.10 14.64 -22.77
CA GLU A 43 -3.57 15.93 -23.22
C GLU A 43 -2.97 16.76 -22.07
N VAL A 44 -3.69 16.86 -20.94
CA VAL A 44 -3.21 17.62 -19.80
C VAL A 44 -2.04 16.93 -19.12
N LEU A 45 -2.03 15.60 -19.06
CA LEU A 45 -0.92 14.83 -18.52
C LEU A 45 0.32 14.91 -19.40
N ALA A 46 0.15 14.87 -20.71
CA ALA A 46 1.25 15.07 -21.66
C ALA A 46 1.92 16.44 -21.49
N SER A 47 1.11 17.51 -21.35
CA SER A 47 1.60 18.86 -21.08
C SER A 47 2.38 18.94 -19.76
N ALA A 48 1.83 18.40 -18.68
CA ALA A 48 2.47 18.39 -17.37
C ALA A 48 3.80 17.60 -17.36
N ILE A 49 3.83 16.44 -18.01
CA ILE A 49 5.03 15.62 -18.13
C ILE A 49 6.08 16.30 -18.99
N GLN A 50 5.70 16.96 -20.09
CA GLN A 50 6.63 17.73 -20.92
C GLN A 50 7.24 18.90 -20.15
N LYS A 51 6.42 19.64 -19.40
CA LYS A 51 6.89 20.74 -18.53
C LYS A 51 7.89 20.23 -17.50
N LEU A 52 7.56 19.12 -16.83
CA LEU A 52 8.45 18.48 -15.85
C LEU A 52 9.77 18.03 -16.48
N ASP A 53 9.70 17.46 -17.67
CA ASP A 53 10.89 16.99 -18.41
C ASP A 53 11.82 18.14 -18.80
N SER A 54 11.27 19.27 -19.27
CA SER A 54 12.05 20.49 -19.53
C SER A 54 12.70 21.02 -18.26
N TYR A 55 11.93 21.09 -17.16
CA TYR A 55 12.45 21.53 -15.87
C TYR A 55 13.60 20.65 -15.36
N VAL A 56 13.45 19.32 -15.42
CA VAL A 56 14.51 18.38 -14.99
C VAL A 56 15.73 18.46 -15.88
N SER A 57 15.56 18.71 -17.18
CA SER A 57 16.67 18.88 -18.11
C SER A 57 17.52 20.12 -17.80
N GLU A 58 16.90 21.18 -17.28
CA GLU A 58 17.57 22.42 -16.89
C GLU A 58 18.14 22.38 -15.45
N ASN A 59 17.42 21.76 -14.53
CA ASN A 59 17.74 21.82 -13.10
C ASN A 59 18.31 20.52 -12.51
N GLY A 60 18.30 19.42 -13.27
CA GLY A 60 18.86 18.13 -12.89
C GLY A 60 18.04 17.30 -11.90
N CYS A 61 17.01 17.87 -11.25
CA CYS A 61 16.19 17.18 -10.27
C CYS A 61 14.78 17.77 -10.16
N ILE A 62 13.89 17.04 -9.48
CA ILE A 62 12.55 17.52 -9.14
C ILE A 62 12.62 18.20 -7.78
N THR A 63 12.36 19.50 -7.75
CA THR A 63 12.34 20.30 -6.53
C THR A 63 10.92 20.41 -5.95
N LYS A 64 10.81 20.97 -4.74
CA LYS A 64 9.52 21.27 -4.11
C LYS A 64 8.65 22.20 -4.95
N GLU A 65 9.28 23.19 -5.54
CA GLU A 65 8.62 24.26 -6.29
C GLU A 65 7.86 23.68 -7.48
N ILE A 66 8.55 22.94 -8.38
CA ILE A 66 7.90 22.33 -9.54
C ILE A 66 6.89 21.25 -9.14
N CYS A 67 7.15 20.49 -8.05
CA CYS A 67 6.18 19.54 -7.52
C CYS A 67 4.88 20.25 -7.12
N THR A 68 4.96 21.30 -6.31
CA THR A 68 3.78 22.05 -5.84
C THR A 68 3.06 22.78 -6.98
N GLU A 69 3.81 23.25 -7.98
CA GLU A 69 3.24 23.91 -9.16
C GLU A 69 2.40 22.94 -9.98
N LEU A 70 2.94 21.77 -10.32
CA LEU A 70 2.24 20.76 -11.09
C LEU A 70 1.07 20.13 -10.32
N GLU A 71 1.20 19.88 -9.02
CA GLU A 71 0.08 19.46 -8.16
C GLU A 71 -1.08 20.46 -8.22
N LYS A 72 -0.78 21.75 -8.18
CA LYS A 72 -1.80 22.80 -8.30
C LYS A 72 -2.44 22.81 -9.68
N GLU A 73 -1.65 22.70 -10.74
CA GLU A 73 -2.16 22.64 -12.13
C GLU A 73 -3.07 21.43 -12.33
N LEU A 74 -2.72 20.26 -11.76
CA LEU A 74 -3.47 19.02 -11.89
C LEU A 74 -4.59 18.86 -10.85
N SER A 75 -4.77 19.81 -9.92
CA SER A 75 -5.71 19.71 -8.80
C SER A 75 -7.16 19.51 -9.22
N PHE A 76 -7.55 19.98 -10.42
CA PHE A 76 -8.90 19.78 -10.97
C PHE A 76 -9.22 18.31 -11.26
N LEU A 77 -8.21 17.43 -11.34
CA LEU A 77 -8.38 15.97 -11.47
C LEU A 77 -8.67 15.29 -10.12
N ALA A 78 -8.53 15.99 -8.99
CA ALA A 78 -8.72 15.43 -7.68
C ALA A 78 -10.11 14.77 -7.45
N PRO A 79 -11.25 15.31 -7.94
CA PRO A 79 -12.52 14.62 -7.82
C PRO A 79 -12.51 13.26 -8.52
N ALA A 80 -11.98 13.18 -9.74
CA ALA A 80 -11.88 11.93 -10.49
C ALA A 80 -10.91 10.94 -9.83
N ALA A 81 -9.80 11.43 -9.28
CA ALA A 81 -8.83 10.61 -8.56
C ALA A 81 -9.40 10.01 -7.26
N LYS A 82 -10.35 10.72 -6.60
CA LYS A 82 -10.99 10.31 -5.35
C LYS A 82 -12.27 9.49 -5.53
N GLU A 83 -12.67 9.19 -6.75
CA GLU A 83 -13.79 8.26 -7.02
C GLU A 83 -13.50 6.83 -6.56
N LEU A 84 -12.21 6.44 -6.51
CA LEU A 84 -11.80 5.11 -6.09
C LEU A 84 -11.64 5.04 -4.56
N THR A 85 -12.24 4.00 -3.97
CA THR A 85 -12.02 3.67 -2.56
C THR A 85 -10.90 2.65 -2.45
N VAL A 86 -9.83 2.99 -1.73
CA VAL A 86 -8.73 2.07 -1.41
C VAL A 86 -8.97 1.49 -0.04
N LEU A 87 -9.09 0.15 0.04
CA LEU A 87 -9.21 -0.58 1.29
C LEU A 87 -7.81 -1.04 1.71
N LEU A 88 -7.34 -0.53 2.85
CA LEU A 88 -6.10 -0.96 3.48
C LEU A 88 -6.43 -2.02 4.53
N ILE A 89 -6.03 -3.26 4.27
CA ILE A 89 -6.25 -4.40 5.17
C ILE A 89 -4.87 -4.83 5.68
N ALA A 90 -4.70 -4.82 7.00
CA ALA A 90 -3.47 -5.27 7.61
C ALA A 90 -3.34 -6.79 7.47
N HIS A 91 -2.12 -7.25 7.27
CA HIS A 91 -1.74 -8.66 7.25
C HIS A 91 -0.41 -8.83 8.01
N ALA A 92 -0.21 -9.99 8.62
CA ALA A 92 1.06 -10.34 9.25
C ALA A 92 1.55 -11.68 8.70
N HIS A 93 2.60 -11.64 7.88
CA HIS A 93 3.36 -12.83 7.51
C HIS A 93 4.22 -13.24 8.70
N ILE A 94 4.01 -14.44 9.21
CA ILE A 94 4.75 -14.99 10.35
C ILE A 94 5.58 -16.17 9.87
N ASP A 95 6.91 -15.96 9.86
CA ASP A 95 7.86 -17.02 9.54
C ASP A 95 7.79 -18.14 10.59
N MET A 96 7.75 -19.39 10.12
CA MET A 96 7.76 -20.56 11.00
C MET A 96 9.18 -21.10 11.15
N ASN A 97 9.77 -20.88 12.34
CA ASN A 97 11.08 -21.42 12.73
C ASN A 97 12.22 -21.07 11.76
N TRP A 98 12.22 -19.87 11.21
CA TRP A 98 13.18 -19.48 10.18
C TRP A 98 14.61 -19.43 10.73
N MET A 99 14.96 -18.38 11.50
CA MET A 99 16.29 -18.21 12.15
C MET A 99 16.20 -18.40 13.67
N TRP A 100 15.10 -18.96 14.17
CA TRP A 100 14.77 -19.10 15.60
C TRP A 100 14.00 -20.40 15.89
N GLY A 101 13.85 -20.71 17.17
CA GLY A 101 13.14 -21.89 17.62
C GLY A 101 11.61 -21.73 17.65
N PHE A 102 10.91 -22.85 17.80
CA PHE A 102 9.45 -22.89 17.84
C PHE A 102 8.85 -22.02 18.94
N ASN A 103 9.50 -21.94 20.13
CA ASN A 103 9.02 -21.12 21.24
C ASN A 103 8.98 -19.63 20.87
N GLU A 104 9.94 -19.15 20.08
CA GLU A 104 9.92 -17.77 19.58
C GLU A 104 8.80 -17.56 18.58
N THR A 105 8.56 -18.52 17.70
CA THR A 105 7.41 -18.50 16.79
C THR A 105 6.09 -18.41 17.55
N VAL A 106 5.92 -19.18 18.63
CA VAL A 106 4.76 -19.12 19.50
C VAL A 106 4.60 -17.71 20.10
N SER A 107 5.67 -17.16 20.66
CA SER A 107 5.65 -15.81 21.24
C SER A 107 5.30 -14.74 20.19
N LEU A 108 5.87 -14.82 18.99
CA LEU A 108 5.59 -13.90 17.89
C LEU A 108 4.13 -14.00 17.42
N ALA A 109 3.60 -15.22 17.26
CA ALA A 109 2.22 -15.44 16.86
C ALA A 109 1.23 -14.88 17.87
N VAL A 110 1.43 -15.16 19.15
CA VAL A 110 0.56 -14.68 20.23
C VAL A 110 0.63 -13.16 20.35
N SER A 111 1.83 -12.58 20.42
CA SER A 111 2.01 -11.12 20.53
C SER A 111 1.48 -10.36 19.32
N THR A 112 1.58 -10.95 18.13
CA THR A 112 0.99 -10.36 16.90
C THR A 112 -0.52 -10.30 17.03
N PHE A 113 -1.17 -11.39 17.43
CA PHE A 113 -2.63 -11.42 17.56
C PHE A 113 -3.12 -10.48 18.66
N GLU A 114 -2.45 -10.44 19.81
CA GLU A 114 -2.75 -9.46 20.87
C GLU A 114 -2.64 -8.03 20.38
N THR A 115 -1.58 -7.73 19.63
CA THR A 115 -1.36 -6.39 19.04
C THR A 115 -2.48 -6.03 18.06
N MET A 116 -2.86 -6.95 17.16
CA MET A 116 -3.95 -6.70 16.20
C MET A 116 -5.29 -6.48 16.91
N LEU A 117 -5.60 -7.26 17.93
CA LEU A 117 -6.81 -7.08 18.73
C LEU A 117 -6.82 -5.74 19.48
N LYS A 118 -5.69 -5.33 20.04
CA LYS A 118 -5.53 -4.01 20.67
C LYS A 118 -5.72 -2.87 19.68
N LEU A 119 -5.14 -2.96 18.47
CA LEU A 119 -5.35 -1.99 17.42
C LEU A 119 -6.82 -1.92 16.98
N MET A 120 -7.55 -3.04 16.99
CA MET A 120 -8.97 -3.05 16.72
C MET A 120 -9.80 -2.37 17.83
N GLU A 121 -9.36 -2.38 19.08
CA GLU A 121 -10.00 -1.63 20.16
C GLU A 121 -9.75 -0.13 20.02
N GLU A 122 -8.52 0.24 19.68
CA GLU A 122 -8.10 1.62 19.55
C GLU A 122 -8.65 2.30 18.26
N TYR A 123 -8.71 1.52 17.15
CA TYR A 123 -9.14 2.00 15.84
C TYR A 123 -10.34 1.19 15.31
N PRO A 124 -11.57 1.71 15.43
CA PRO A 124 -12.78 0.98 15.02
C PRO A 124 -12.82 0.54 13.56
N GLN A 125 -12.15 1.28 12.67
CA GLN A 125 -12.04 0.99 11.24
C GLN A 125 -10.95 -0.03 10.88
N PHE A 126 -10.06 -0.38 11.83
CA PHE A 126 -8.93 -1.27 11.56
C PHE A 126 -9.43 -2.68 11.20
N LYS A 127 -8.90 -3.21 10.11
CA LYS A 127 -9.18 -4.57 9.61
C LYS A 127 -7.89 -5.35 9.47
N PHE A 128 -7.97 -6.63 9.76
CA PHE A 128 -6.85 -7.54 9.72
C PHE A 128 -7.22 -8.83 9.00
N SER A 129 -6.32 -9.37 8.21
CA SER A 129 -6.44 -10.66 7.55
C SER A 129 -5.27 -11.54 7.94
N GLN A 130 -5.54 -12.80 8.28
CA GLN A 130 -4.51 -13.80 8.54
C GLN A 130 -4.85 -15.10 7.84
N SER A 131 -3.88 -15.60 7.07
CA SER A 131 -4.03 -16.76 6.19
C SER A 131 -3.48 -18.05 6.77
N GLN A 132 -2.46 -18.00 7.62
CA GLN A 132 -1.71 -19.17 8.09
C GLN A 132 -2.51 -20.00 9.11
N ALA A 133 -2.90 -21.21 8.73
CA ALA A 133 -3.64 -22.12 9.63
C ALA A 133 -2.81 -22.51 10.87
N SER A 134 -1.49 -22.66 10.72
CA SER A 134 -0.57 -22.98 11.82
C SER A 134 -0.57 -21.92 12.93
N VAL A 135 -0.72 -20.62 12.58
CA VAL A 135 -0.79 -19.53 13.53
C VAL A 135 -2.03 -19.64 14.40
N TYR A 136 -3.19 -19.98 13.81
CA TYR A 136 -4.41 -20.24 14.57
C TYR A 136 -4.28 -21.46 15.48
N LYS A 137 -3.58 -22.51 15.01
CA LYS A 137 -3.31 -23.70 15.84
C LYS A 137 -2.42 -23.37 17.04
N ILE A 138 -1.40 -22.55 16.85
CA ILE A 138 -0.56 -22.04 17.94
C ILE A 138 -1.41 -21.25 18.95
N VAL A 139 -2.27 -20.35 18.47
CA VAL A 139 -3.13 -19.56 19.38
C VAL A 139 -4.13 -20.45 20.11
N GLU A 140 -4.69 -21.47 19.45
CA GLU A 140 -5.58 -22.43 20.11
C GLU A 140 -4.88 -23.18 21.26
N GLU A 141 -3.62 -23.53 21.09
CA GLU A 141 -2.85 -24.33 22.04
C GLU A 141 -2.24 -23.47 23.18
N TYR A 142 -1.66 -22.33 22.84
CA TYR A 142 -0.84 -21.54 23.77
C TYR A 142 -1.54 -20.28 24.29
N ALA A 143 -2.57 -19.77 23.61
CA ALA A 143 -3.31 -18.56 23.99
C ALA A 143 -4.82 -18.68 23.72
N PRO A 144 -5.49 -19.75 24.19
CA PRO A 144 -6.91 -20.01 23.85
C PRO A 144 -7.86 -18.88 24.31
N TYR A 145 -7.44 -18.06 25.25
CA TYR A 145 -8.20 -16.88 25.71
C TYR A 145 -8.43 -15.84 24.61
N LEU A 146 -7.63 -15.81 23.54
CA LEU A 146 -7.80 -14.91 22.40
C LEU A 146 -8.94 -15.34 21.45
N LEU A 147 -9.25 -16.64 21.40
CA LEU A 147 -10.21 -17.18 20.42
C LEU A 147 -11.63 -16.57 20.51
N PRO A 148 -12.20 -16.35 21.72
CA PRO A 148 -13.52 -15.71 21.80
C PRO A 148 -13.52 -14.30 21.20
N VAL A 149 -12.47 -13.53 21.46
CA VAL A 149 -12.34 -12.16 20.96
C VAL A 149 -12.14 -12.17 19.43
N ILE A 150 -11.27 -13.05 18.92
CA ILE A 150 -11.06 -13.23 17.47
C ILE A 150 -12.39 -13.58 16.78
N ARG A 151 -13.15 -14.53 17.32
CA ARG A 151 -14.48 -14.90 16.78
C ARG A 151 -15.44 -13.72 16.76
N GLN A 152 -15.38 -12.85 17.77
CA GLN A 152 -16.17 -11.64 17.79
C GLN A 152 -15.75 -10.68 16.66
N ARG A 153 -14.45 -10.44 16.50
CA ARG A 153 -13.93 -9.57 15.41
C ARG A 153 -14.25 -10.13 14.01
N ILE A 154 -14.29 -11.46 13.85
CA ILE A 154 -14.74 -12.11 12.60
C ILE A 154 -16.21 -11.79 12.34
N LYS A 155 -17.09 -11.94 13.34
CA LYS A 155 -18.53 -11.61 13.21
C LYS A 155 -18.76 -10.13 12.86
N GLU A 156 -17.92 -9.24 13.36
CA GLU A 156 -17.92 -7.81 13.04
C GLU A 156 -17.40 -7.46 11.64
N GLY A 157 -16.87 -8.44 10.89
CA GLY A 157 -16.23 -8.21 9.59
C GLY A 157 -14.92 -7.42 9.68
N ARG A 158 -14.23 -7.52 10.80
CA ARG A 158 -12.97 -6.80 11.08
C ARG A 158 -11.75 -7.71 11.10
N TRP A 159 -11.95 -9.00 11.29
CA TRP A 159 -10.92 -10.04 11.18
C TRP A 159 -11.33 -11.05 10.12
N GLU A 160 -10.52 -11.22 9.10
CA GLU A 160 -10.76 -12.17 8.03
C GLU A 160 -9.82 -13.36 8.16
N VAL A 161 -10.39 -14.57 8.17
CA VAL A 161 -9.65 -15.81 8.05
C VAL A 161 -9.56 -16.13 6.56
N THR A 162 -8.49 -15.71 5.94
CA THR A 162 -8.28 -15.95 4.51
C THR A 162 -7.93 -17.43 4.30
N PRO A 163 -8.60 -18.15 3.40
CA PRO A 163 -8.26 -19.53 3.08
C PRO A 163 -6.85 -19.62 2.53
N SER A 164 -6.02 -20.49 3.12
CA SER A 164 -4.61 -20.62 2.79
C SER A 164 -4.07 -21.99 3.13
N THR A 165 -2.78 -22.12 2.95
CA THR A 165 -1.95 -23.27 3.33
C THR A 165 -1.65 -23.28 4.84
N TRP A 166 -0.98 -24.34 5.30
CA TRP A 166 -0.54 -24.46 6.69
C TRP A 166 0.37 -23.31 7.12
N VAL A 167 1.30 -22.95 6.24
CA VAL A 167 2.20 -21.79 6.36
C VAL A 167 2.13 -20.94 5.09
N GLU A 168 2.42 -19.68 5.19
CA GLU A 168 2.53 -18.78 4.04
C GLU A 168 3.91 -18.98 3.38
N ASN A 169 3.91 -19.14 2.07
CA ASN A 169 5.14 -19.35 1.31
C ASN A 169 5.81 -18.02 1.00
N ASP A 170 7.14 -17.97 1.12
CA ASP A 170 7.95 -16.90 0.57
C ASP A 170 7.90 -16.93 -0.96
N LYS A 171 7.96 -15.74 -1.57
CA LYS A 171 7.98 -15.61 -3.04
C LYS A 171 9.40 -15.50 -3.56
#